data_f1aaf2fabce366a91c0c9540e0143217
#
_entry.id   f1aaf2fabce366a91c0c9540e0143217
#
_cell.length_a   1.000
_cell.length_b   1.000
_cell.length_c   1.000
_cell.angle_alpha   90.00
_cell.angle_beta   90.00
_cell.angle_gamma   90.00
#
_symmetry.space_group_name_H-M   'P 1'
#
loop_
_entity.id
_entity.type
_entity.pdbx_description
1 polymer ?
#
loop_
_entity_poly.entity_id
_entity_poly.type
_entity_poly.pdbx_seq_one_letter_code
_entity_poly.pdbx_strand_id
1 'polypeptide(L)'
;MTKHELVLDFIWQFRKFGSDVADAFSNGMCFHFTTILRHRFGSLHCPIMYDQVANHFATQIEGHIYDITGDITDDPEYHWERWSDVKRADPALAKIIRRDCILKIPDDERSCELCAHCSYDEILNCFLCDKDNLPVDIYGVCRREDYK
;
A
#
# COMPACT_ATOMS: atom_id res chain seq x y z
N MET A 1 7.80 26.62 -4.46
CA MET A 1 8.12 25.23 -4.81
C MET A 1 6.91 24.56 -5.45
N THR A 2 7.13 23.79 -6.50
CA THR A 2 6.10 22.95 -7.09
C THR A 2 5.77 21.78 -6.15
N LYS A 3 4.62 21.12 -6.38
CA LYS A 3 4.30 19.91 -5.62
C LYS A 3 5.35 18.82 -5.81
N HIS A 4 5.87 18.67 -7.04
CA HIS A 4 6.96 17.73 -7.33
C HIS A 4 8.19 17.99 -6.45
N GLU A 5 8.62 19.23 -6.36
CA GLU A 5 9.76 19.62 -5.52
C GLU A 5 9.49 19.37 -4.03
N LEU A 6 8.27 19.64 -3.57
CA LEU A 6 7.88 19.38 -2.18
C LEU A 6 7.91 17.90 -1.86
N VAL A 7 7.45 17.03 -2.78
CA VAL A 7 7.49 15.58 -2.58
C VAL A 7 8.93 15.09 -2.51
N LEU A 8 9.79 15.53 -3.43
CA LEU A 8 11.19 15.12 -3.44
C LEU A 8 11.92 15.59 -2.19
N ASP A 9 11.65 16.80 -1.72
CA ASP A 9 12.24 17.32 -0.48
C ASP A 9 11.79 16.48 0.72
N PHE A 10 10.51 16.14 0.79
CA PHE A 10 9.99 15.29 1.85
C PHE A 10 10.68 13.93 1.86
N ILE A 11 10.81 13.28 0.69
CA ILE A 11 11.49 11.98 0.58
C ILE A 11 12.93 12.09 1.07
N TRP A 12 13.63 13.15 0.67
CA TRP A 12 15.00 13.40 1.08
C TRP A 12 15.11 13.58 2.61
N GLN A 13 14.23 14.37 3.20
CA GLN A 13 14.21 14.58 4.65
C GLN A 13 13.85 13.29 5.39
N PHE A 14 12.89 12.52 4.86
CA PHE A 14 12.47 11.25 5.45
C PHE A 14 13.62 10.25 5.51
N ARG A 15 14.41 10.16 4.46
CA ARG A 15 15.57 9.26 4.39
C ARG A 15 16.65 9.59 5.41
N LYS A 16 16.69 10.80 5.92
CA LYS A 16 17.67 11.23 6.93
C LYS A 16 17.39 10.74 8.33
N PHE A 17 16.22 10.15 8.58
CA PHE A 17 15.88 9.65 9.93
C PHE A 17 16.74 8.47 10.37
N GLY A 18 17.37 7.76 9.46
CA GLY A 18 18.26 6.66 9.78
C GLY A 18 18.91 6.11 8.53
N SER A 19 20.07 5.47 8.67
CA SER A 19 20.82 4.91 7.55
C SER A 19 20.09 3.72 6.88
N ASP A 20 19.20 3.05 7.59
CA ASP A 20 18.45 1.88 7.15
C ASP A 20 17.02 2.20 6.70
N VAL A 21 16.60 3.47 6.75
CA VAL A 21 15.24 3.89 6.36
C VAL A 21 14.97 3.56 4.89
N ALA A 22 15.90 3.92 3.99
CA ALA A 22 15.73 3.64 2.57
C ALA A 22 15.63 2.14 2.31
N ASP A 23 16.44 1.33 3.00
CA ASP A 23 16.41 -0.12 2.84
C ASP A 23 15.10 -0.72 3.33
N ALA A 24 14.60 -0.27 4.49
CA ALA A 24 13.34 -0.76 5.04
C ALA A 24 12.16 -0.48 4.10
N PHE A 25 12.07 0.75 3.60
CA PHE A 25 10.96 1.14 2.72
C PHE A 25 11.13 0.72 1.26
N SER A 26 12.31 0.22 0.88
CA SER A 26 12.51 -0.45 -0.42
C SER A 26 12.24 -1.95 -0.35
N ASN A 27 12.45 -2.58 0.80
CA ASN A 27 12.48 -4.03 0.96
C ASN A 27 11.46 -4.50 2.00
N GLY A 28 10.18 -4.30 1.74
CA GLY A 28 9.12 -4.87 2.54
C GLY A 28 8.14 -3.88 3.14
N MET A 29 8.47 -2.60 3.18
CA MET A 29 7.56 -1.55 3.68
C MET A 29 7.21 -0.51 2.61
N CYS A 30 7.38 -0.86 1.34
CA CYS A 30 7.10 0.06 0.23
C CYS A 30 5.64 0.50 0.19
N PHE A 31 4.70 -0.39 0.52
CA PHE A 31 3.28 -0.02 0.59
C PHE A 31 3.03 1.05 1.66
N HIS A 32 3.65 0.91 2.81
CA HIS A 32 3.48 1.88 3.91
C HIS A 32 4.00 3.26 3.52
N PHE A 33 5.12 3.32 2.83
CA PHE A 33 5.62 4.59 2.33
C PHE A 33 4.69 5.22 1.30
N THR A 34 4.10 4.40 0.43
CA THR A 34 3.08 4.83 -0.52
C THR A 34 1.91 5.52 0.19
N THR A 35 1.42 4.94 1.28
CA THR A 35 0.32 5.54 2.05
C THR A 35 0.73 6.84 2.73
N ILE A 36 1.96 6.92 3.22
CA ILE A 36 2.50 8.16 3.81
C ILE A 36 2.50 9.29 2.77
N LEU A 37 3.00 9.03 1.58
CA LEU A 37 3.02 10.04 0.52
C LEU A 37 1.62 10.46 0.08
N ARG A 38 0.70 9.50 -0.05
CA ARG A 38 -0.70 9.81 -0.40
C ARG A 38 -1.35 10.71 0.64
N HIS A 39 -1.14 10.42 1.91
CA HIS A 39 -1.69 11.24 2.99
C HIS A 39 -1.14 12.65 2.98
N ARG A 40 0.14 12.78 2.71
CA ARG A 40 0.83 14.06 2.81
C ARG A 40 0.57 14.98 1.61
N PHE A 41 0.62 14.44 0.40
CA PHE A 41 0.67 15.24 -0.83
C PHE A 41 -0.43 14.94 -1.82
N GLY A 42 -1.02 13.78 -1.72
CA GLY A 42 -2.06 13.35 -2.63
C GLY A 42 -3.45 13.52 -2.06
N SER A 43 -4.34 12.70 -2.57
CA SER A 43 -5.69 12.53 -2.05
C SER A 43 -6.00 11.06 -2.01
N LEU A 44 -7.15 10.71 -1.46
CA LEU A 44 -7.60 9.32 -1.47
C LEU A 44 -7.83 8.77 -2.87
N HIS A 45 -7.88 9.66 -3.87
CA HIS A 45 -8.04 9.28 -5.28
C HIS A 45 -6.71 9.11 -6.03
N CYS A 46 -5.58 9.44 -5.41
CA CYS A 46 -4.28 9.19 -6.03
C CYS A 46 -4.05 7.69 -6.14
N PRO A 47 -3.70 7.17 -7.34
CA PRO A 47 -3.53 5.72 -7.51
C PRO A 47 -2.34 5.19 -6.73
N ILE A 48 -2.52 4.01 -6.17
CA ILE A 48 -1.40 3.17 -5.74
C ILE A 48 -0.98 2.34 -6.94
N MET A 49 0.30 2.35 -7.25
CA MET A 49 0.88 1.61 -8.36
C MET A 49 1.59 0.38 -7.86
N TYR A 50 1.58 -0.67 -8.66
CA TYR A 50 2.18 -1.95 -8.31
C TYR A 50 2.91 -2.53 -9.51
N ASP A 51 4.10 -3.09 -9.26
CA ASP A 51 4.87 -3.85 -10.25
C ASP A 51 4.95 -5.32 -9.77
N GLN A 52 4.41 -6.23 -10.58
CA GLN A 52 4.33 -7.64 -10.22
C GLN A 52 5.69 -8.33 -10.20
N VAL A 53 6.59 -7.92 -11.08
CA VAL A 53 7.92 -8.56 -11.19
C VAL A 53 8.79 -8.25 -9.98
N ALA A 54 8.85 -6.96 -9.62
CA ALA A 54 9.62 -6.53 -8.45
C ALA A 54 8.86 -6.69 -7.14
N ASN A 55 7.56 -6.95 -7.20
CA ASN A 55 6.67 -6.97 -6.04
C ASN A 55 6.80 -5.66 -5.24
N HIS A 56 6.64 -4.54 -5.93
CA HIS A 56 6.94 -3.21 -5.40
C HIS A 56 5.75 -2.29 -5.56
N PHE A 57 5.49 -1.49 -4.52
CA PHE A 57 4.45 -0.47 -4.50
C PHE A 57 5.05 0.92 -4.60
N ALA A 58 4.35 1.80 -5.29
CA ALA A 58 4.65 3.21 -5.37
C ALA A 58 3.35 4.01 -5.45
N THR A 59 3.43 5.32 -5.34
CA THR A 59 2.24 6.17 -5.48
C THR A 59 2.42 7.15 -6.63
N GLN A 60 1.33 7.42 -7.35
CA GLN A 60 1.31 8.42 -8.40
C GLN A 60 0.68 9.72 -7.88
N ILE A 61 1.40 10.82 -8.00
CA ILE A 61 0.95 12.15 -7.62
C ILE A 61 1.21 13.08 -8.81
N GLU A 62 0.15 13.64 -9.36
CA GLU A 62 0.22 14.58 -10.50
C GLU A 62 1.08 14.04 -11.67
N GLY A 63 0.89 12.77 -12.01
CA GLY A 63 1.56 12.15 -13.14
C GLY A 63 2.96 11.61 -12.88
N HIS A 64 3.52 11.85 -11.69
CA HIS A 64 4.81 11.30 -11.29
C HIS A 64 4.63 10.13 -10.33
N ILE A 65 5.47 9.11 -10.46
CA ILE A 65 5.47 7.93 -9.59
C ILE A 65 6.66 8.03 -8.65
N TYR A 66 6.39 7.91 -7.35
CA TYR A 66 7.39 8.10 -6.30
C TYR A 66 7.48 6.89 -5.38
N ASP A 67 8.70 6.56 -4.97
CA ASP A 67 8.97 5.68 -3.84
C ASP A 67 10.02 6.32 -2.92
N ILE A 68 10.55 5.54 -1.96
CA ILE A 68 11.56 6.06 -1.04
C ILE A 68 12.85 6.53 -1.73
N THR A 69 13.11 6.09 -2.95
CA THR A 69 14.30 6.51 -3.70
C THR A 69 14.11 7.82 -4.46
N GLY A 70 12.87 8.28 -4.61
CA GLY A 70 12.53 9.52 -5.30
C GLY A 70 11.53 9.31 -6.42
N ASP A 71 11.68 10.07 -7.51
CA ASP A 71 10.86 9.96 -8.71
C ASP A 71 11.36 8.80 -9.57
N ILE A 72 10.50 7.80 -9.75
CA ILE A 72 10.81 6.60 -10.52
C ILE A 72 9.87 6.43 -11.73
N THR A 73 9.28 7.53 -12.18
CA THR A 73 8.29 7.53 -13.27
C THR A 73 8.83 6.86 -14.53
N ASP A 74 10.05 7.17 -14.90
CA ASP A 74 10.67 6.72 -16.15
C ASP A 74 11.67 5.57 -15.96
N ASP A 75 11.68 4.91 -14.81
CA ASP A 75 12.57 3.79 -14.55
C ASP A 75 12.15 2.60 -15.42
N PRO A 76 13.04 2.13 -16.34
CA PRO A 76 12.70 1.06 -17.28
C PRO A 76 12.58 -0.32 -16.63
N GLU A 77 13.02 -0.48 -15.40
CA GLU A 77 12.92 -1.75 -14.67
C GLU A 77 11.50 -2.04 -14.21
N TYR A 78 10.63 -1.03 -14.14
CA TYR A 78 9.28 -1.18 -13.62
C TYR A 78 8.23 -1.13 -14.74
N HIS A 79 7.19 -1.98 -14.59
CA HIS A 79 6.00 -1.99 -15.43
C HIS A 79 4.80 -1.74 -14.54
N TRP A 80 4.48 -0.47 -14.32
CA TRP A 80 3.48 -0.06 -13.34
C TRP A 80 2.06 -0.39 -13.79
N GLU A 81 1.29 -0.99 -12.88
CA GLU A 81 -0.14 -1.19 -13.01
C GLU A 81 -0.83 -0.55 -11.81
N ARG A 82 -2.08 -0.17 -11.98
CA ARG A 82 -2.86 0.29 -10.81
C ARG A 82 -3.15 -0.90 -9.90
N TRP A 83 -2.88 -0.73 -8.62
CA TRP A 83 -3.16 -1.78 -7.64
C TRP A 83 -4.63 -2.18 -7.61
N SER A 84 -5.55 -1.21 -7.81
CA SER A 84 -6.98 -1.49 -7.93
C SER A 84 -7.31 -2.44 -9.08
N ASP A 85 -6.62 -2.32 -10.21
CA ASP A 85 -6.82 -3.20 -11.37
C ASP A 85 -6.27 -4.61 -11.08
N VAL A 86 -5.12 -4.70 -10.43
CA VAL A 86 -4.53 -6.00 -10.03
C VAL A 86 -5.47 -6.74 -9.08
N LYS A 87 -6.02 -6.05 -8.09
CA LYS A 87 -6.97 -6.65 -7.14
C LYS A 87 -8.23 -7.16 -7.83
N ARG A 88 -8.71 -6.41 -8.81
CA ARG A 88 -9.92 -6.78 -9.55
C ARG A 88 -9.68 -7.97 -10.46
N ALA A 89 -8.52 -8.02 -11.12
CA ALA A 89 -8.16 -9.09 -12.04
C ALA A 89 -7.88 -10.42 -11.33
N ASP A 90 -7.25 -10.37 -10.17
CA ASP A 90 -6.87 -11.58 -9.41
C ASP A 90 -7.00 -11.33 -7.89
N PRO A 91 -8.22 -11.47 -7.35
CA PRO A 91 -8.45 -11.26 -5.92
C PRO A 91 -7.68 -12.21 -5.01
N ALA A 92 -7.43 -13.44 -5.46
CA ALA A 92 -6.68 -14.42 -4.67
C ALA A 92 -5.22 -14.01 -4.53
N LEU A 93 -4.59 -13.59 -5.62
CA LEU A 93 -3.23 -13.07 -5.60
C LEU A 93 -3.13 -11.81 -4.75
N ALA A 94 -4.10 -10.91 -4.89
CA ALA A 94 -4.14 -9.68 -4.11
C ALA A 94 -4.19 -9.96 -2.61
N LYS A 95 -4.92 -10.98 -2.20
CA LYS A 95 -5.02 -11.39 -0.79
C LYS A 95 -3.68 -11.89 -0.25
N ILE A 96 -2.98 -12.69 -1.04
CA ILE A 96 -1.65 -13.18 -0.70
C ILE A 96 -0.65 -12.03 -0.57
N ILE A 97 -0.63 -11.12 -1.54
CA ILE A 97 0.26 -9.95 -1.52
C ILE A 97 -0.04 -9.07 -0.31
N ARG A 98 -1.31 -8.85 -0.01
CA ARG A 98 -1.70 -8.04 1.15
C ARG A 98 -1.22 -8.66 2.45
N ARG A 99 -1.39 -9.97 2.60
CA ARG A 99 -0.92 -10.69 3.78
C ARG A 99 0.60 -10.61 3.93
N ASP A 100 1.33 -10.89 2.87
CA ASP A 100 2.78 -11.07 2.93
C ASP A 100 3.55 -9.77 2.86
N CYS A 101 3.07 -8.80 2.09
CA CYS A 101 3.80 -7.58 1.75
C CYS A 101 3.28 -6.34 2.46
N ILE A 102 2.00 -6.31 2.81
CA ILE A 102 1.38 -5.13 3.42
C ILE A 102 1.27 -5.29 4.93
N LEU A 103 0.61 -6.33 5.39
CA LEU A 103 0.32 -6.55 6.81
C LEU A 103 1.32 -7.44 7.50
N LYS A 104 1.92 -8.39 6.78
CA LYS A 104 2.88 -9.37 7.32
C LYS A 104 2.32 -10.16 8.49
N ILE A 105 1.04 -10.55 8.37
CA ILE A 105 0.33 -11.30 9.41
C ILE A 105 0.62 -12.79 9.23
N PRO A 106 0.96 -13.51 10.31
CA PRO A 106 1.12 -14.97 10.25
C PRO A 106 -0.15 -15.68 9.78
N ASP A 107 0.01 -16.77 9.04
CA ASP A 107 -1.11 -17.52 8.46
C ASP A 107 -2.06 -18.10 9.49
N ASP A 108 -1.57 -18.37 10.70
CA ASP A 108 -2.34 -18.97 11.77
C ASP A 108 -3.16 -17.96 12.57
N GLU A 109 -3.02 -16.68 12.32
CA GLU A 109 -3.77 -15.64 13.01
C GLU A 109 -5.10 -15.35 12.31
N ARG A 110 -6.16 -15.29 13.11
CA ARG A 110 -7.47 -14.83 12.64
C ARG A 110 -7.47 -13.31 12.60
N SER A 111 -7.48 -12.75 11.39
CA SER A 111 -7.54 -11.29 11.22
C SER A 111 -8.61 -10.92 10.21
N CYS A 112 -9.09 -9.69 10.30
CA CYS A 112 -10.09 -9.18 9.35
C CYS A 112 -9.55 -9.15 7.93
N GLU A 113 -8.24 -8.97 7.76
CA GLU A 113 -7.61 -8.97 6.44
C GLU A 113 -7.74 -10.33 5.74
N LEU A 114 -7.61 -11.44 6.48
CA LEU A 114 -7.71 -12.80 5.94
C LEU A 114 -9.14 -13.34 5.92
N CYS A 115 -10.08 -12.65 6.53
CA CYS A 115 -11.47 -13.07 6.59
C CYS A 115 -12.14 -12.92 5.23
N ALA A 116 -12.97 -13.92 4.83
CA ALA A 116 -13.72 -13.89 3.57
C ALA A 116 -14.76 -12.75 3.51
N HIS A 117 -15.15 -12.20 4.66
CA HIS A 117 -16.14 -11.11 4.76
C HIS A 117 -15.49 -9.73 4.79
N CYS A 118 -14.17 -9.64 4.73
CA CYS A 118 -13.44 -8.39 4.80
C CYS A 118 -12.96 -7.97 3.41
N SER A 119 -13.17 -6.71 3.07
CA SER A 119 -12.65 -6.11 1.85
C SER A 119 -11.98 -4.79 2.15
N TYR A 120 -10.94 -4.47 1.41
CA TYR A 120 -10.21 -3.22 1.55
C TYR A 120 -10.82 -2.16 0.63
N ASP A 121 -11.19 -1.01 1.22
CA ASP A 121 -11.67 0.14 0.46
C ASP A 121 -10.55 1.14 0.29
N GLU A 122 -10.10 1.35 -0.94
CA GLU A 122 -9.00 2.26 -1.24
C GLU A 122 -9.37 3.72 -1.10
N ILE A 123 -10.64 4.06 -1.31
CA ILE A 123 -11.11 5.45 -1.15
C ILE A 123 -11.05 5.85 0.31
N LEU A 124 -11.55 4.99 1.20
CA LEU A 124 -11.53 5.22 2.64
C LEU A 124 -10.20 4.86 3.29
N ASN A 125 -9.35 4.14 2.55
CA ASN A 125 -8.06 3.63 3.03
C ASN A 125 -8.20 2.79 4.31
N CYS A 126 -9.21 1.90 4.32
CA CYS A 126 -9.48 1.02 5.45
C CYS A 126 -10.15 -0.27 4.97
N PHE A 127 -10.18 -1.28 5.85
CA PHE A 127 -10.93 -2.50 5.60
C PHE A 127 -12.38 -2.35 6.08
N LEU A 128 -13.30 -2.92 5.30
CA LEU A 128 -14.72 -2.99 5.65
C LEU A 128 -15.13 -4.44 5.82
N CYS A 129 -15.97 -4.70 6.80
CA CYS A 129 -16.55 -6.03 7.03
C CYS A 129 -17.93 -6.11 6.38
N ASP A 130 -18.18 -7.14 5.55
CA ASP A 130 -19.47 -7.34 4.87
C ASP A 130 -20.63 -7.57 5.84
N LYS A 131 -20.33 -8.05 7.05
CA LYS A 131 -21.36 -8.37 8.04
C LYS A 131 -22.02 -7.12 8.60
N ASP A 132 -21.27 -6.06 8.83
CA ASP A 132 -21.79 -4.82 9.40
C ASP A 132 -21.42 -3.58 8.60
N ASN A 133 -20.63 -3.75 7.53
CA ASN A 133 -20.17 -2.68 6.65
C ASN A 133 -19.50 -1.52 7.40
N LEU A 134 -18.82 -1.84 8.50
CA LEU A 134 -18.12 -0.87 9.32
C LEU A 134 -16.61 -1.02 9.11
N PRO A 135 -15.83 0.08 9.24
CA PRO A 135 -14.37 0.00 9.23
C PRO A 135 -13.86 -0.92 10.34
N VAL A 136 -12.81 -1.66 10.03
CA VAL A 136 -12.19 -2.58 10.98
C VAL A 136 -10.70 -2.27 11.14
N ASP A 137 -10.16 -2.63 12.30
CA ASP A 137 -8.74 -2.55 12.56
C ASP A 137 -8.03 -3.65 11.77
N ILE A 138 -7.13 -3.26 10.86
CA ILE A 138 -6.42 -4.20 10.01
C ILE A 138 -5.48 -5.13 10.79
N TYR A 139 -5.09 -4.74 11.99
CA TYR A 139 -4.27 -5.56 12.88
C TYR A 139 -5.10 -6.29 13.94
N GLY A 140 -6.41 -6.07 13.94
CA GLY A 140 -7.30 -6.71 14.89
C GLY A 140 -7.57 -8.17 14.55
N VAL A 141 -7.76 -8.97 15.58
CA VAL A 141 -8.19 -10.36 15.44
C VAL A 141 -9.71 -10.39 15.34
N CYS A 142 -10.24 -11.08 14.33
CA CYS A 142 -11.69 -11.21 14.18
C CYS A 142 -12.27 -12.01 15.34
N ARG A 143 -13.25 -11.44 16.03
CA ARG A 143 -13.94 -12.07 17.17
C ARG A 143 -15.34 -12.58 16.79
N ARG A 144 -15.72 -12.43 15.51
CA ARG A 144 -16.99 -12.94 15.04
C ARG A 144 -16.91 -14.44 14.83
N GLU A 145 -18.02 -15.12 15.10
CA GLU A 145 -18.10 -16.57 14.97
C GLU A 145 -18.04 -17.03 13.51
N ASP A 146 -18.39 -16.17 12.56
CA ASP A 146 -18.44 -16.46 11.14
C ASP A 146 -17.16 -16.14 10.39
N TYR A 147 -16.03 -16.04 11.08
CA TYR A 147 -14.72 -15.86 10.46
C TYR A 147 -14.41 -17.02 9.52
N LYS A 148 -13.92 -16.70 8.34
CA LYS A 148 -13.58 -17.68 7.30
C LYS A 148 -12.11 -17.56 6.87
#